data_4c1e9d9c6bc4a1ca146e0ffa30796c3a
#
_entry.id   4c1e9d9c6bc4a1ca146e0ffa30796c3a
#
_cell.length_a   1.000
_cell.length_b   1.000
_cell.length_c   1.000
_cell.angle_alpha   90.00
_cell.angle_beta   90.00
_cell.angle_gamma   90.00
#
_symmetry.space_group_name_H-M   'P 1'
#
loop_
_entity.id
_entity.type
_entity.pdbx_description
1 polymer ?
#
loop_
_entity_poly.entity_id
_entity_poly.type
_entity_poly.pdbx_seq_one_letter_code
_entity_poly.pdbx_strand_id
1 'polypeptide(L)' 'MSNTAARIVSLRRYISLLQQEEKRLKWILASTVAPNAERTDAETNVRVISGKLINAEKELADLELKR' A
#
# COMPACT_ATOMS: atom_id res chain seq x y z
N MET A 1 -4.75 25.99 -13.12
CA MET A 1 -4.46 25.29 -11.88
C MET A 1 -4.70 23.83 -12.00
N SER A 2 -3.75 23.07 -11.63
CA SER A 2 -3.83 21.65 -11.88
C SER A 2 -4.09 20.87 -10.58
N ASN A 3 -5.25 20.24 -10.49
CA ASN A 3 -5.53 19.29 -9.43
C ASN A 3 -4.64 18.05 -9.55
N THR A 4 -4.01 17.87 -10.70
CA THR A 4 -3.12 16.75 -10.97
C THR A 4 -1.91 16.72 -10.04
N ALA A 5 -1.27 17.87 -9.83
CA ALA A 5 -0.11 17.96 -8.93
C ALA A 5 -0.50 17.62 -7.48
N ALA A 6 -1.62 18.15 -7.02
CA ALA A 6 -2.12 17.84 -5.68
C ALA A 6 -2.47 16.36 -5.54
N ARG A 7 -3.09 15.77 -6.55
CA ARG A 7 -3.44 14.35 -6.56
C ARG A 7 -2.19 13.47 -6.51
N ILE A 8 -1.16 13.83 -7.26
CA ILE A 8 0.12 13.11 -7.26
C ILE A 8 0.74 13.09 -5.86
N VAL A 9 0.77 14.24 -5.19
CA VAL A 9 1.31 14.35 -3.83
C VAL A 9 0.51 13.46 -2.88
N SER A 10 -0.82 13.52 -2.95
CA SER A 10 -1.69 12.71 -2.10
C SER A 10 -1.47 11.22 -2.34
N LEU A 11 -1.37 10.79 -3.60
CA LEU A 11 -1.14 9.39 -3.95
C LEU A 11 0.22 8.90 -3.46
N ARG A 12 1.26 9.71 -3.57
CA ARG A 12 2.59 9.35 -3.09
C ARG A 12 2.58 9.11 -1.58
N ARG A 13 1.87 9.95 -0.83
CA ARG A 13 1.70 9.77 0.62
C ARG A 13 0.94 8.48 0.92
N TYR A 14 -0.14 8.27 0.20
CA TYR A 14 -0.97 7.07 0.36
C TYR A 14 -0.17 5.80 0.10
N ILE A 15 0.59 5.78 -0.99
CA ILE A 15 1.44 4.65 -1.35
C ILE A 15 2.50 4.41 -0.26
N SER A 16 3.12 5.46 0.25
CA SER A 16 4.11 5.35 1.31
C SER A 16 3.52 4.71 2.57
N LEU A 17 2.33 5.14 2.97
CA LEU A 17 1.64 4.57 4.13
C LEU A 17 1.28 3.10 3.91
N LEU A 18 0.82 2.75 2.71
CA LEU A 18 0.51 1.36 2.37
C LEU A 18 1.77 0.49 2.40
N GLN A 19 2.89 1.01 1.91
CA GLN A 19 4.16 0.28 1.92
C GLN A 19 4.66 0.03 3.34
N GLN A 20 4.50 0.99 4.24
CA GLN A 20 4.85 0.82 5.64
C GLN A 20 3.99 -0.26 6.29
N GLU A 21 2.69 -0.24 6.03
CA GLU A 21 1.76 -1.22 6.57
C GLU A 21 2.06 -2.61 6.00
N GLU A 22 2.39 -2.71 4.72
CA GLU A 22 2.77 -3.96 4.10
C GLU A 22 4.01 -4.56 4.76
N LYS A 23 5.02 -3.73 5.04
CA LYS A 23 6.23 -4.15 5.75
C LYS A 23 5.90 -4.72 7.12
N ARG A 24 5.05 -4.03 7.86
CA ARG A 24 4.65 -4.45 9.21
C ARG A 24 3.95 -5.80 9.16
N LEU A 25 3.04 -5.98 8.21
CA LEU A 25 2.31 -7.23 8.08
C LEU A 25 3.22 -8.38 7.65
N LYS A 26 4.15 -8.14 6.74
CA LYS A 26 5.12 -9.15 6.33
C LYS A 26 6.02 -9.56 7.48
N TRP A 27 6.36 -8.62 8.36
CA TRP A 27 7.13 -8.92 9.55
C TRP A 27 6.36 -9.87 10.48
N ILE A 28 5.06 -9.63 10.66
CA ILE A 28 4.20 -10.53 11.44
C ILE A 28 4.18 -11.93 10.83
N LEU A 29 4.06 -12.04 9.50
CA LEU A 29 4.04 -13.31 8.81
C LEU A 29 5.38 -14.06 8.94
N ALA A 30 6.49 -13.34 9.02
CA ALA A 30 7.80 -13.94 9.20
C ALA A 30 8.11 -14.31 10.65
N SER A 31 7.34 -13.79 11.61
CA SER A 31 7.57 -14.04 13.02
C SER A 31 7.16 -15.45 13.41
N THR A 32 8.03 -16.18 14.11
CA THR A 32 7.74 -17.51 14.58
C THR A 32 6.94 -17.51 15.88
N VAL A 33 6.81 -16.34 16.52
CA VAL A 33 6.12 -16.20 17.82
C VAL A 33 4.73 -15.57 17.69
N ALA A 34 4.35 -15.13 16.50
CA ALA A 34 3.04 -14.53 16.30
C ALA A 34 1.94 -15.60 16.41
N PRO A 35 0.82 -15.31 17.09
CA PRO A 35 -0.31 -16.23 17.14
C PRO A 35 -0.89 -16.50 15.76
N ASN A 36 -1.48 -17.68 15.57
CA ASN A 36 -2.06 -18.08 14.30
C ASN A 36 -3.16 -17.11 13.82
N ALA A 37 -3.96 -16.60 14.75
CA ALA A 37 -5.01 -15.63 14.40
C ALA A 37 -4.42 -14.37 13.80
N GLU A 38 -3.33 -13.85 14.37
CA GLU A 38 -2.65 -12.67 13.83
C GLU A 38 -2.05 -12.94 12.46
N ARG A 39 -1.49 -14.13 12.25
CA ARG A 39 -0.93 -14.51 10.95
C ARG A 39 -2.02 -14.57 9.88
N THR A 40 -3.16 -15.17 10.21
CA THR A 40 -4.28 -15.28 9.27
C THR A 40 -4.79 -13.88 8.89
N ASP A 41 -4.94 -13.00 9.88
CA ASP A 41 -5.35 -11.61 9.62
C ASP A 41 -4.31 -10.89 8.77
N ALA A 42 -3.02 -11.08 9.07
CA ALA A 42 -1.95 -10.46 8.31
C ALA A 42 -1.94 -10.93 6.86
N GLU A 43 -2.16 -12.21 6.60
CA GLU A 43 -2.25 -12.74 5.23
C GLU A 43 -3.37 -12.07 4.44
N THR A 44 -4.55 -11.97 5.05
CA THR A 44 -5.68 -11.31 4.42
C THR A 44 -5.37 -9.84 4.14
N ASN A 45 -4.82 -9.14 5.13
CA ASN A 45 -4.53 -7.72 5.01
C ASN A 45 -3.42 -7.43 3.99
N VAL A 46 -2.41 -8.30 3.88
CA VAL A 46 -1.36 -8.17 2.86
C VAL A 46 -1.97 -8.23 1.46
N ARG A 47 -2.90 -9.15 1.23
CA ARG A 47 -3.56 -9.26 -0.08
C ARG A 47 -4.33 -7.99 -0.41
N VAL A 48 -5.07 -7.46 0.57
CA VAL A 48 -5.84 -6.22 0.37
C VAL A 48 -4.92 -5.06 0.07
N ILE A 49 -3.85 -4.90 0.86
CA ILE A 49 -2.90 -3.80 0.69
C ILE A 49 -2.16 -3.91 -0.64
N SER A 50 -1.77 -5.12 -1.03
CA SER A 50 -1.10 -5.35 -2.33
C SER A 50 -1.99 -4.91 -3.49
N GLY A 51 -3.29 -5.22 -3.43
CA GLY A 51 -4.24 -4.77 -4.44
C GLY A 51 -4.37 -3.25 -4.48
N LYS A 52 -4.46 -2.63 -3.30
CA LYS A 52 -4.54 -1.16 -3.19
C LYS A 52 -3.29 -0.49 -3.74
N LEU A 53 -2.11 -1.07 -3.46
CA LEU A 53 -0.84 -0.55 -3.96
C LEU A 53 -0.76 -0.60 -5.48
N ILE A 54 -1.15 -1.72 -6.07
CA ILE A 54 -1.14 -1.87 -7.53
C ILE A 54 -2.05 -0.80 -8.16
N ASN A 55 -3.25 -0.62 -7.63
CA ASN A 55 -4.19 0.36 -8.16
C ASN A 55 -3.69 1.79 -7.99
N ALA A 56 -3.12 2.11 -6.82
CA ALA A 56 -2.59 3.45 -6.55
C ALA A 56 -1.38 3.75 -7.44
N GLU A 57 -0.51 2.77 -7.66
CA GLU A 57 0.67 2.95 -8.51
C GLU A 57 0.27 3.14 -9.97
N LYS A 58 -0.76 2.43 -10.43
CA LYS A 58 -1.32 2.64 -11.78
C LYS A 58 -1.88 4.04 -11.94
N GLU A 59 -2.65 4.49 -10.97
CA GLU A 59 -3.23 5.84 -11.00
C GLU A 59 -2.13 6.89 -11.00
N LEU A 60 -1.10 6.71 -10.18
CA LEU A 60 0.03 7.63 -10.12
C LEU A 60 0.75 7.71 -11.46
N ALA A 61 1.03 6.56 -12.08
CA ALA A 61 1.69 6.51 -13.37
C ALA A 61 0.86 7.24 -14.44
N ASP A 62 -0.46 7.04 -14.44
CA ASP A 62 -1.34 7.72 -15.38
C ASP A 62 -1.31 9.24 -15.19
N LEU A 63 -1.34 9.69 -13.94
CA LEU A 63 -1.29 11.12 -13.65
C LEU A 63 0.05 11.74 -14.02
N GLU A 64 1.14 11.01 -13.83
CA GLU A 64 2.47 11.49 -14.18
C GLU A 64 2.64 11.62 -15.70
N LEU A 65 1.98 10.76 -16.47
CA LEU A 65 1.96 10.86 -17.92
C LEU A 65 1.19 12.08 -18.41
N LYS A 66 0.25 12.57 -17.63
CA LYS A 66 -0.59 13.73 -17.99
C LYS A 66 -0.01 15.07 -17.58
N ARG A 67 1.12 15.08 -16.90
CA ARG A 67 1.76 16.32 -16.44
C ARG A 67 2.30 17.16 -17.58
#